data_02580cd84b8626a084dd03ef8cc4cbbb
#
_entry.id   02580cd84b8626a084dd03ef8cc4cbbb
#
_cell.length_a   1.000
_cell.length_b   1.000
_cell.length_c   1.000
_cell.angle_alpha   90.00
_cell.angle_beta   90.00
_cell.angle_gamma   90.00
#
_symmetry.space_group_name_H-M   'P 1'
#
loop_
_entity.id
_entity.type
_entity.pdbx_description
1 polymer ?
#
loop_
_entity_poly.entity_id
_entity_poly.type
_entity_poly.pdbx_seq_one_letter_code
_entity_poly.pdbx_strand_id
1 'polypeptide(L)'
;ELLVVAGVFWLMVDMFYVDTRTYYSPLGFDITNVWRFKLSEQERNPSDSLPGLSEPEKLTRLMSQIRQWSEVEEVCATYYSCPYSMGNSWREIESLDGDTSLTSGENFQIRNVTPEYFKLFRIKTPEGKPVADEIAGIHNALVLSKEMADVFYHGRLARGRKVRHSKLDNTFTVASVSTSIRTDEYKSAEPCFFQSLEGELFNETVNQFGARNAELCVRMKRNYTRDDMNRFLNEMGDRLAADNLFVYGISNIREFRDIHLDGKGRGMSNKFSLMAFMLVNVFFGIIGTFWLRAQNRRGEIGLRMALGAYDGTLRRY
;
A
#
# COMPACT_ATOMS: atom_id res chain seq x y z
N GLU A 1 39.83 -4.66 -14.13
CA GLU A 1 39.01 -5.79 -13.67
C GLU A 1 38.49 -5.58 -12.24
N LEU A 2 39.35 -5.32 -11.23
CA LEU A 2 38.93 -5.07 -9.84
C LEU A 2 37.93 -3.93 -9.68
N LEU A 3 38.02 -2.87 -10.48
CA LEU A 3 37.13 -1.72 -10.44
C LEU A 3 35.73 -2.09 -10.94
N VAL A 4 35.62 -2.92 -11.98
CA VAL A 4 34.33 -3.44 -12.49
C VAL A 4 33.69 -4.36 -11.45
N VAL A 5 34.45 -5.24 -10.84
CA VAL A 5 33.98 -6.14 -9.78
C VAL A 5 33.49 -5.35 -8.58
N ALA A 6 34.24 -4.32 -8.14
CA ALA A 6 33.82 -3.44 -7.04
C ALA A 6 32.51 -2.67 -7.36
N GLY A 7 32.38 -2.20 -8.61
CA GLY A 7 31.15 -1.53 -9.05
C GLY A 7 29.93 -2.45 -9.06
N VAL A 8 30.07 -3.66 -9.58
CA VAL A 8 28.98 -4.67 -9.56
C VAL A 8 28.61 -5.04 -8.13
N PHE A 9 29.62 -5.27 -7.27
CA PHE A 9 29.38 -5.57 -5.85
C PHE A 9 28.64 -4.44 -5.14
N TRP A 10 29.05 -3.19 -5.38
CA TRP A 10 28.37 -2.02 -4.82
C TRP A 10 26.89 -1.96 -5.23
N LEU A 11 26.60 -2.11 -6.53
CA LEU A 11 25.23 -2.13 -7.03
C LEU A 11 24.38 -3.23 -6.38
N MET A 12 24.95 -4.41 -6.18
CA MET A 12 24.26 -5.51 -5.51
C MET A 12 23.94 -5.19 -4.05
N VAL A 13 24.91 -4.65 -3.31
CA VAL A 13 24.71 -4.27 -1.90
C VAL A 13 23.67 -3.16 -1.79
N ASP A 14 23.73 -2.17 -2.67
CA ASP A 14 22.76 -1.07 -2.70
C ASP A 14 21.34 -1.59 -2.99
N MET A 15 21.16 -2.41 -4.01
CA MET A 15 19.87 -3.04 -4.32
C MET A 15 19.33 -3.87 -3.15
N PHE A 16 20.20 -4.68 -2.53
CA PHE A 16 19.81 -5.48 -1.37
C PHE A 16 19.37 -4.59 -0.20
N TYR A 17 20.12 -3.54 0.08
CA TYR A 17 19.82 -2.60 1.15
C TYR A 17 18.50 -1.88 0.89
N VAL A 18 18.29 -1.35 -0.32
CA VAL A 18 17.08 -0.61 -0.70
C VAL A 18 15.85 -1.54 -0.66
N ASP A 19 15.94 -2.72 -1.27
CA ASP A 19 14.83 -3.68 -1.31
C ASP A 19 14.47 -4.16 0.11
N THR A 20 15.46 -4.48 0.94
CA THR A 20 15.25 -4.90 2.34
C THR A 20 14.65 -3.77 3.16
N ARG A 21 15.19 -2.56 3.07
CA ARG A 21 14.67 -1.39 3.76
C ARG A 21 13.22 -1.10 3.34
N THR A 22 12.94 -1.19 2.05
CA THR A 22 11.58 -1.00 1.52
C THR A 22 10.65 -2.05 2.11
N TYR A 23 11.02 -3.32 2.07
CA TYR A 23 10.17 -4.41 2.58
C TYR A 23 9.77 -4.21 4.04
N TYR A 24 10.70 -3.83 4.92
CA TYR A 24 10.43 -3.65 6.36
C TYR A 24 9.91 -2.26 6.75
N SER A 25 9.79 -1.33 5.81
CA SER A 25 9.24 0.00 6.10
C SER A 25 7.73 -0.08 6.42
N PRO A 26 7.21 0.76 7.31
CA PRO A 26 5.78 0.79 7.63
C PRO A 26 4.91 1.02 6.39
N LEU A 27 3.77 0.36 6.34
CA LEU A 27 2.79 0.51 5.25
C LEU A 27 1.92 1.76 5.40
N GLY A 28 1.81 2.31 6.62
CA GLY A 28 0.96 3.45 6.95
C GLY A 28 -0.48 3.07 7.32
N PHE A 29 -0.83 1.77 7.26
CA PHE A 29 -2.15 1.25 7.66
C PHE A 29 -2.01 -0.10 8.37
N ASP A 30 -3.06 -0.48 9.11
CA ASP A 30 -3.14 -1.75 9.84
C ASP A 30 -4.31 -2.59 9.33
N ILE A 31 -4.03 -3.83 8.91
CA ILE A 31 -5.01 -4.82 8.42
C ILE A 31 -5.36 -5.89 9.46
N THR A 32 -4.89 -5.76 10.70
CA THR A 32 -5.14 -6.75 11.75
C THR A 32 -6.63 -6.86 12.03
N ASN A 33 -7.17 -8.07 12.02
CA ASN A 33 -8.59 -8.39 12.23
C ASN A 33 -9.55 -7.74 11.23
N VAL A 34 -9.09 -7.39 10.03
CA VAL A 34 -9.92 -6.77 9.00
C VAL A 34 -10.35 -7.81 7.97
N TRP A 35 -11.65 -7.79 7.67
CA TRP A 35 -12.31 -8.65 6.70
C TRP A 35 -12.93 -7.81 5.60
N ARG A 36 -12.89 -8.28 4.37
CA ARG A 36 -13.58 -7.70 3.24
C ARG A 36 -14.84 -8.50 2.96
N PHE A 37 -15.98 -7.81 2.92
CA PHE A 37 -17.27 -8.36 2.58
C PHE A 37 -17.55 -8.04 1.11
N LYS A 38 -17.85 -9.06 0.34
CA LYS A 38 -18.17 -8.96 -1.08
C LYS A 38 -19.67 -8.82 -1.22
N LEU A 39 -20.08 -7.79 -1.97
CA LEU A 39 -21.47 -7.45 -2.18
C LEU A 39 -21.97 -7.94 -3.54
N SER A 40 -23.23 -8.32 -3.60
CA SER A 40 -23.95 -8.64 -4.84
C SER A 40 -25.37 -8.13 -4.73
N GLU A 41 -26.04 -8.03 -5.87
CA GLU A 41 -27.44 -7.64 -5.95
C GLU A 41 -28.25 -8.73 -6.64
N GLN A 42 -29.44 -9.00 -6.09
CA GLN A 42 -30.42 -9.86 -6.72
C GLN A 42 -31.31 -9.04 -7.66
N GLU A 43 -31.65 -9.58 -8.81
CA GLU A 43 -32.63 -8.94 -9.68
C GLU A 43 -33.97 -8.83 -8.96
N ARG A 44 -34.58 -7.64 -9.01
CA ARG A 44 -35.90 -7.43 -8.46
C ARG A 44 -36.97 -8.10 -9.31
N ASN A 45 -37.93 -8.70 -8.65
CA ASN A 45 -39.10 -9.19 -9.36
C ASN A 45 -39.88 -7.98 -9.92
N PRO A 46 -40.25 -8.00 -11.22
CA PRO A 46 -41.07 -6.95 -11.79
C PRO A 46 -42.44 -6.79 -11.12
N SER A 47 -42.87 -7.77 -10.33
CA SER A 47 -44.13 -7.78 -9.57
C SER A 47 -44.06 -7.08 -8.22
N ASP A 48 -42.85 -6.67 -7.76
CA ASP A 48 -42.70 -5.98 -6.49
C ASP A 48 -43.26 -4.55 -6.61
N SER A 49 -44.40 -4.33 -5.97
CA SER A 49 -45.15 -3.07 -6.03
C SER A 49 -44.57 -1.94 -5.18
N LEU A 50 -43.54 -2.22 -4.34
CA LEU A 50 -42.91 -1.23 -3.48
C LEU A 50 -41.67 -0.65 -4.14
N PRO A 51 -41.51 0.70 -4.11
CA PRO A 51 -40.25 1.30 -4.55
C PRO A 51 -39.10 0.80 -3.66
N GLY A 52 -37.99 0.39 -4.29
CA GLY A 52 -36.82 -0.03 -3.57
C GLY A 52 -36.05 1.11 -2.93
N LEU A 53 -35.12 0.74 -2.07
CA LEU A 53 -34.15 1.68 -1.55
C LEU A 53 -33.22 2.17 -2.67
N SER A 54 -32.80 3.42 -2.59
CA SER A 54 -31.74 3.95 -3.44
C SER A 54 -30.39 3.26 -3.16
N GLU A 55 -29.47 3.29 -4.09
CA GLU A 55 -28.13 2.68 -3.92
C GLU A 55 -27.41 3.15 -2.64
N PRO A 56 -27.38 4.47 -2.31
CA PRO A 56 -26.78 4.94 -1.06
C PRO A 56 -27.52 4.44 0.20
N GLU A 57 -28.85 4.36 0.15
CA GLU A 57 -29.64 3.86 1.29
C GLU A 57 -29.40 2.39 1.55
N LYS A 58 -29.29 1.55 0.51
CA LYS A 58 -28.95 0.12 0.65
C LYS A 58 -27.61 -0.05 1.34
N LEU A 59 -26.58 0.66 0.86
CA LEU A 59 -25.23 0.56 1.41
C LEU A 59 -25.18 1.05 2.85
N THR A 60 -25.77 2.21 3.15
CA THR A 60 -25.84 2.78 4.51
C THR A 60 -26.56 1.85 5.48
N ARG A 61 -27.68 1.27 5.05
CA ARG A 61 -28.47 0.33 5.87
C ARG A 61 -27.67 -0.92 6.18
N LEU A 62 -27.03 -1.51 5.18
CA LEU A 62 -26.22 -2.71 5.34
C LEU A 62 -25.03 -2.44 6.29
N MET A 63 -24.31 -1.33 6.12
CA MET A 63 -23.22 -0.93 7.02
C MET A 63 -23.72 -0.76 8.46
N SER A 64 -24.88 -0.13 8.65
CA SER A 64 -25.47 0.09 9.97
C SER A 64 -25.87 -1.23 10.64
N GLN A 65 -26.45 -2.17 9.90
CA GLN A 65 -26.80 -3.50 10.41
C GLN A 65 -25.56 -4.29 10.88
N ILE A 66 -24.49 -4.27 10.10
CA ILE A 66 -23.23 -4.93 10.46
C ILE A 66 -22.57 -4.27 11.69
N ARG A 67 -22.59 -2.93 11.75
CA ARG A 67 -22.03 -2.16 12.88
C ARG A 67 -22.73 -2.43 14.21
N GLN A 68 -24.01 -2.81 14.20
CA GLN A 68 -24.76 -3.18 15.41
C GLN A 68 -24.28 -4.48 16.07
N TRP A 69 -23.50 -5.30 15.39
CA TRP A 69 -22.96 -6.51 15.98
C TRP A 69 -21.89 -6.21 17.02
N SER A 70 -22.05 -6.78 18.22
CA SER A 70 -21.20 -6.44 19.38
C SER A 70 -19.71 -6.68 19.18
N GLU A 71 -19.34 -7.65 18.34
CA GLU A 71 -17.95 -8.03 18.05
C GLU A 71 -17.32 -7.19 16.91
N VAL A 72 -18.09 -6.36 16.25
CA VAL A 72 -17.58 -5.43 15.23
C VAL A 72 -16.99 -4.20 15.92
N GLU A 73 -15.77 -3.85 15.56
CA GLU A 73 -15.11 -2.62 16.01
C GLU A 73 -15.48 -1.44 15.11
N GLU A 74 -15.37 -1.62 13.79
CA GLU A 74 -15.69 -0.58 12.81
C GLU A 74 -16.05 -1.17 11.43
N VAL A 75 -16.85 -0.42 10.67
CA VAL A 75 -17.26 -0.75 9.30
C VAL A 75 -17.03 0.47 8.41
N CYS A 76 -16.41 0.28 7.24
CA CYS A 76 -16.27 1.33 6.24
C CYS A 76 -16.57 0.79 4.83
N ALA A 77 -16.94 1.68 3.93
CA ALA A 77 -17.04 1.40 2.50
C ALA A 77 -15.98 2.17 1.72
N THR A 78 -15.47 1.54 0.68
CA THR A 78 -14.48 2.16 -0.21
C THR A 78 -14.76 1.79 -1.66
N TYR A 79 -14.22 2.57 -2.59
CA TYR A 79 -14.23 2.25 -4.01
C TYR A 79 -12.81 2.24 -4.54
N TYR A 80 -12.35 1.07 -5.02
CA TYR A 80 -10.99 0.86 -5.54
C TYR A 80 -9.88 1.25 -4.57
N SER A 81 -10.13 1.14 -3.25
CA SER A 81 -9.26 1.70 -2.21
C SER A 81 -9.00 0.77 -1.03
N CYS A 82 -9.57 -0.44 -1.04
CA CYS A 82 -9.26 -1.46 -0.06
C CYS A 82 -7.78 -1.89 -0.22
N PRO A 83 -7.00 -1.97 0.87
CA PRO A 83 -5.63 -2.46 0.80
C PRO A 83 -5.52 -3.83 0.11
N TYR A 84 -4.48 -3.98 -0.72
CA TYR A 84 -4.23 -5.18 -1.52
C TYR A 84 -5.31 -5.55 -2.53
N SER A 85 -6.35 -4.72 -2.71
CA SER A 85 -7.23 -4.87 -3.87
C SER A 85 -6.48 -4.47 -5.14
N MET A 86 -6.79 -5.12 -6.24
CA MET A 86 -6.20 -4.75 -7.55
C MET A 86 -6.78 -3.44 -8.10
N GLY A 87 -7.73 -2.85 -7.38
CA GLY A 87 -8.37 -1.59 -7.76
C GLY A 87 -7.46 -0.40 -7.53
N ASN A 88 -7.45 0.51 -8.48
CA ASN A 88 -6.86 1.84 -8.36
C ASN A 88 -7.71 2.85 -9.12
N SER A 89 -7.66 4.08 -8.69
CA SER A 89 -8.27 5.22 -9.38
C SER A 89 -7.28 6.38 -9.37
N TRP A 90 -7.30 7.17 -10.44
CA TRP A 90 -6.40 8.29 -10.63
C TRP A 90 -7.20 9.53 -10.97
N ARG A 91 -6.81 10.63 -10.39
CA ARG A 91 -7.46 11.93 -10.62
C ARG A 91 -6.43 13.04 -10.65
N GLU A 92 -6.70 14.00 -11.51
CA GLU A 92 -5.98 15.27 -11.55
C GLU A 92 -6.57 16.20 -10.48
N ILE A 93 -5.71 16.69 -9.58
CA ILE A 93 -6.07 17.71 -8.61
C ILE A 93 -5.04 18.84 -8.63
N GLU A 94 -5.47 20.05 -8.37
CA GLU A 94 -4.63 21.23 -8.30
C GLU A 94 -4.74 21.93 -6.94
N SER A 95 -3.65 22.45 -6.44
CA SER A 95 -3.65 23.30 -5.25
C SER A 95 -4.09 24.71 -5.63
N LEU A 96 -5.03 25.29 -4.86
CA LEU A 96 -5.45 26.69 -5.06
C LEU A 96 -4.51 27.68 -4.36
N ASP A 97 -3.73 27.21 -3.39
CA ASP A 97 -2.85 28.02 -2.53
C ASP A 97 -1.37 27.67 -2.65
N GLY A 98 -1.01 26.76 -3.56
CA GLY A 98 0.34 26.25 -3.74
C GLY A 98 0.95 26.60 -5.08
N ASP A 99 2.02 25.91 -5.42
CA ASP A 99 2.63 26.02 -6.74
C ASP A 99 1.79 25.20 -7.74
N THR A 100 0.87 25.89 -8.43
CA THR A 100 -0.02 25.28 -9.41
C THR A 100 0.70 24.84 -10.70
N SER A 101 1.94 25.24 -10.90
CA SER A 101 2.71 24.87 -12.09
C SER A 101 3.13 23.40 -12.11
N LEU A 102 3.21 22.75 -10.94
CA LEU A 102 3.68 21.38 -10.79
C LEU A 102 2.58 20.31 -10.93
N THR A 103 1.30 20.71 -10.89
CA THR A 103 0.18 19.78 -10.82
C THR A 103 -0.74 19.82 -12.04
N SER A 104 -0.56 20.76 -12.93
CA SER A 104 -1.37 20.86 -14.16
C SER A 104 -1.06 19.69 -15.09
N GLY A 105 -2.05 18.80 -15.26
CA GLY A 105 -1.96 17.62 -16.13
C GLY A 105 -1.41 16.35 -15.46
N GLU A 106 -1.02 16.38 -14.19
CA GLU A 106 -0.60 15.17 -13.47
C GLU A 106 -1.77 14.48 -12.79
N ASN A 107 -1.82 13.16 -12.93
CA ASN A 107 -2.80 12.32 -12.26
C ASN A 107 -2.19 11.68 -11.01
N PHE A 108 -2.86 11.82 -9.89
CA PHE A 108 -2.48 11.22 -8.61
C PHE A 108 -3.46 10.12 -8.22
N GLN A 109 -2.97 9.15 -7.47
CA GLN A 109 -3.84 8.08 -6.98
C GLN A 109 -4.85 8.64 -5.98
N ILE A 110 -6.14 8.49 -6.29
CA ILE A 110 -7.24 8.83 -5.39
C ILE A 110 -7.73 7.58 -4.68
N ARG A 111 -8.07 7.73 -3.41
CA ARG A 111 -8.72 6.74 -2.57
C ARG A 111 -10.07 7.26 -2.10
N ASN A 112 -11.13 6.71 -2.67
CA ASN A 112 -12.50 7.06 -2.32
C ASN A 112 -12.95 6.21 -1.13
N VAL A 113 -13.10 6.83 0.04
CA VAL A 113 -13.30 6.12 1.31
C VAL A 113 -14.32 6.84 2.18
N THR A 114 -15.13 6.10 2.94
CA THR A 114 -15.95 6.72 3.99
C THR A 114 -15.08 7.12 5.19
N PRO A 115 -15.48 8.09 6.04
CA PRO A 115 -14.67 8.60 7.14
C PRO A 115 -14.16 7.52 8.09
N GLU A 116 -14.95 6.49 8.30
CA GLU A 116 -14.61 5.38 9.18
C GLU A 116 -13.38 4.59 8.72
N TYR A 117 -12.99 4.71 7.45
CA TYR A 117 -11.81 4.09 6.89
C TYR A 117 -10.54 4.42 7.69
N PHE A 118 -10.38 5.68 8.07
CA PHE A 118 -9.20 6.14 8.79
C PHE A 118 -9.10 5.52 10.18
N LYS A 119 -10.23 5.32 10.85
CA LYS A 119 -10.31 4.62 12.14
C LYS A 119 -10.12 3.11 11.95
N LEU A 120 -10.79 2.52 10.97
CA LEU A 120 -10.75 1.10 10.67
C LEU A 120 -9.32 0.65 10.33
N PHE A 121 -8.60 1.39 9.48
CA PHE A 121 -7.22 1.08 9.10
C PHE A 121 -6.16 1.75 9.99
N ARG A 122 -6.58 2.43 11.08
CA ARG A 122 -5.71 3.08 12.07
C ARG A 122 -4.68 4.01 11.45
N ILE A 123 -5.10 4.79 10.45
CA ILE A 123 -4.24 5.73 9.75
C ILE A 123 -3.89 6.90 10.68
N LYS A 124 -2.60 7.24 10.72
CA LYS A 124 -2.07 8.27 11.60
C LYS A 124 -1.43 9.40 10.80
N THR A 125 -1.35 10.56 11.43
CA THR A 125 -0.54 11.68 10.97
C THR A 125 0.95 11.41 11.21
N PRO A 126 1.86 12.16 10.59
CA PRO A 126 3.31 12.06 10.88
C PRO A 126 3.65 12.23 12.37
N GLU A 127 2.84 12.97 13.12
CA GLU A 127 2.97 13.18 14.57
C GLU A 127 2.39 12.03 15.41
N GLY A 128 1.81 11.02 14.76
CA GLY A 128 1.25 9.84 15.41
C GLY A 128 -0.20 9.98 15.90
N LYS A 129 -0.88 11.09 15.60
CA LYS A 129 -2.29 11.30 15.94
C LYS A 129 -3.20 10.54 14.96
N PRO A 130 -4.38 10.06 15.39
CA PRO A 130 -5.34 9.49 14.46
C PRO A 130 -5.84 10.52 13.45
N VAL A 131 -5.80 10.19 12.15
CA VAL A 131 -6.36 11.06 11.10
C VAL A 131 -7.87 11.22 11.27
N ALA A 132 -8.56 10.20 11.76
CA ALA A 132 -10.01 10.24 12.01
C ALA A 132 -10.43 11.41 12.90
N ASP A 133 -9.62 11.77 13.90
CA ASP A 133 -9.91 12.88 14.82
C ASP A 133 -9.77 14.23 14.13
N GLU A 134 -8.89 14.35 13.14
CA GLU A 134 -8.63 15.61 12.44
C GLU A 134 -9.63 15.92 11.35
N ILE A 135 -10.27 14.90 10.75
CA ILE A 135 -11.28 15.07 9.70
C ILE A 135 -12.69 15.26 10.26
N ALA A 136 -12.90 14.97 11.54
CA ALA A 136 -14.20 15.01 12.17
C ALA A 136 -14.88 16.40 12.01
N GLY A 137 -16.06 16.42 11.40
CA GLY A 137 -16.85 17.64 11.19
C GLY A 137 -16.38 18.54 10.05
N ILE A 138 -15.43 18.11 9.22
CA ILE A 138 -14.97 18.86 8.05
C ILE A 138 -15.66 18.30 6.81
N HIS A 139 -16.59 19.08 6.23
CA HIS A 139 -17.23 18.71 4.97
C HIS A 139 -16.22 18.71 3.80
N ASN A 140 -16.40 17.78 2.87
CA ASN A 140 -15.51 17.61 1.72
C ASN A 140 -14.03 17.49 2.16
N ALA A 141 -13.80 16.75 3.23
CA ALA A 141 -12.47 16.53 3.78
C ALA A 141 -11.60 15.76 2.79
N LEU A 142 -10.40 16.25 2.58
CA LEU A 142 -9.37 15.58 1.81
C LEU A 142 -8.17 15.32 2.71
N VAL A 143 -7.64 14.11 2.65
CA VAL A 143 -6.43 13.73 3.39
C VAL A 143 -5.33 13.46 2.36
N LEU A 144 -4.22 14.18 2.47
CA LEU A 144 -3.06 13.96 1.61
C LEU A 144 -2.14 12.93 2.26
N SER A 145 -1.47 12.08 1.48
CA SER A 145 -0.30 11.38 1.98
C SER A 145 0.85 12.37 2.20
N LYS A 146 1.82 11.98 3.02
CA LYS A 146 3.02 12.79 3.24
C LYS A 146 3.68 13.17 1.92
N GLU A 147 3.84 12.21 1.01
CA GLU A 147 4.46 12.42 -0.30
C GLU A 147 3.67 13.43 -1.15
N MET A 148 2.34 13.37 -1.08
CA MET A 148 1.49 14.31 -1.80
C MET A 148 1.57 15.72 -1.22
N ALA A 149 1.61 15.83 0.11
CA ALA A 149 1.79 17.11 0.79
C ALA A 149 3.16 17.73 0.47
N ASP A 150 4.21 16.90 0.37
CA ASP A 150 5.56 17.36 -0.03
C ASP A 150 5.58 17.86 -1.49
N VAL A 151 4.89 17.17 -2.41
CA VAL A 151 4.76 17.60 -3.81
C VAL A 151 4.05 18.95 -3.93
N PHE A 152 2.94 19.15 -3.22
CA PHE A 152 2.15 20.39 -3.35
C PHE A 152 2.70 21.56 -2.57
N TYR A 153 3.26 21.31 -1.38
CA TYR A 153 3.56 22.38 -0.42
C TYR A 153 5.02 22.44 0.00
N HIS A 154 5.88 21.51 -0.48
CA HIS A 154 7.34 21.53 -0.24
C HIS A 154 7.70 21.70 1.25
N GLY A 155 7.08 20.90 2.12
CA GLY A 155 7.28 20.94 3.57
C GLY A 155 6.55 22.08 4.31
N ARG A 156 5.75 22.89 3.60
CA ARG A 156 4.88 23.89 4.25
C ARG A 156 3.63 23.22 4.81
N LEU A 157 2.94 23.91 5.73
CA LEU A 157 1.69 23.42 6.30
C LEU A 157 0.63 23.23 5.21
N ALA A 158 0.20 21.98 5.03
CA ALA A 158 -0.84 21.61 4.05
C ALA A 158 -2.24 21.74 4.62
N ARG A 159 -2.42 21.48 5.93
CA ARG A 159 -3.73 21.51 6.60
C ARG A 159 -4.42 22.86 6.48
N GLY A 160 -5.72 22.85 6.17
CA GLY A 160 -6.55 24.02 5.95
C GLY A 160 -6.46 24.62 4.55
N ARG A 161 -5.53 24.15 3.73
CA ARG A 161 -5.40 24.58 2.34
C ARG A 161 -6.51 24.03 1.47
N LYS A 162 -6.77 24.70 0.34
CA LYS A 162 -7.81 24.32 -0.59
C LYS A 162 -7.21 23.71 -1.85
N VAL A 163 -7.86 22.65 -2.32
CA VAL A 163 -7.53 21.96 -3.57
C VAL A 163 -8.79 21.82 -4.40
N ARG A 164 -8.66 21.79 -5.70
CA ARG A 164 -9.76 21.64 -6.63
C ARG A 164 -9.51 20.43 -7.53
N HIS A 165 -10.57 19.75 -7.86
CA HIS A 165 -10.59 18.77 -8.95
C HIS A 165 -10.55 19.52 -10.28
N SER A 166 -9.62 19.21 -11.17
CA SER A 166 -9.47 19.92 -12.46
C SER A 166 -10.70 19.83 -13.36
N LYS A 167 -11.54 18.79 -13.19
CA LYS A 167 -12.75 18.55 -14.01
C LYS A 167 -14.07 18.84 -13.31
N LEU A 168 -14.04 19.13 -12.02
CA LEU A 168 -15.22 19.41 -11.20
C LEU A 168 -14.97 20.72 -10.46
N ASP A 169 -15.94 21.62 -10.48
CA ASP A 169 -15.84 22.90 -9.73
C ASP A 169 -15.86 22.72 -8.19
N ASN A 170 -15.77 21.48 -7.72
CA ASN A 170 -15.79 21.16 -6.30
C ASN A 170 -14.44 21.45 -5.65
N THR A 171 -14.47 22.32 -4.66
CA THR A 171 -13.33 22.66 -3.83
C THR A 171 -13.32 21.79 -2.56
N PHE A 172 -12.19 21.20 -2.28
CA PHE A 172 -11.95 20.38 -1.09
C PHE A 172 -11.01 21.09 -0.13
N THR A 173 -11.16 20.81 1.15
CA THR A 173 -10.24 21.30 2.18
C THR A 173 -9.29 20.17 2.59
N VAL A 174 -8.00 20.44 2.59
CA VAL A 174 -7.00 19.52 3.17
C VAL A 174 -7.20 19.50 4.68
N ALA A 175 -7.88 18.48 5.17
CA ALA A 175 -8.23 18.35 6.58
C ALA A 175 -7.06 17.80 7.40
N SER A 176 -6.29 16.88 6.81
CA SER A 176 -5.16 16.23 7.48
C SER A 176 -4.11 15.77 6.47
N VAL A 177 -2.93 15.44 6.99
CA VAL A 177 -1.86 14.75 6.24
C VAL A 177 -1.59 13.43 6.95
N SER A 178 -1.62 12.32 6.21
CA SER A 178 -1.28 11.01 6.75
C SER A 178 0.23 10.76 6.71
N THR A 179 0.70 9.77 7.46
CA THR A 179 2.02 9.17 7.22
C THR A 179 2.12 8.67 5.79
N SER A 180 3.30 8.27 5.36
CA SER A 180 3.54 7.58 4.09
C SER A 180 2.63 6.38 3.96
N ILE A 181 1.85 6.33 2.86
CA ILE A 181 0.94 5.21 2.56
C ILE A 181 1.52 4.43 1.38
N ARG A 182 1.77 3.16 1.58
CA ARG A 182 2.35 2.27 0.57
C ARG A 182 1.29 1.32 0.03
N THR A 183 1.40 0.95 -1.22
CA THR A 183 0.47 -0.01 -1.84
C THR A 183 0.74 -1.43 -1.33
N ASP A 184 2.02 -1.77 -1.14
CA ASP A 184 2.49 -3.06 -0.64
C ASP A 184 3.94 -2.96 -0.11
N GLU A 185 4.46 -4.05 0.40
CA GLU A 185 5.79 -4.16 1.03
C GLU A 185 6.95 -4.00 0.05
N TYR A 186 6.72 -4.17 -1.24
CA TYR A 186 7.77 -4.10 -2.28
C TYR A 186 7.83 -2.77 -3.02
N LYS A 187 6.86 -1.86 -2.77
CA LYS A 187 6.83 -0.54 -3.39
C LYS A 187 7.13 0.55 -2.38
N SER A 188 7.85 1.57 -2.80
CA SER A 188 7.95 2.84 -2.07
C SER A 188 6.59 3.53 -1.98
N ALA A 189 6.44 4.46 -1.04
CA ALA A 189 5.26 5.30 -0.98
C ALA A 189 5.23 6.25 -2.19
N GLU A 190 4.05 6.37 -2.79
CA GLU A 190 3.79 7.26 -3.92
C GLU A 190 2.80 8.36 -3.48
N PRO A 191 2.85 9.55 -4.10
CA PRO A 191 1.88 10.59 -3.83
C PRO A 191 0.46 10.10 -4.05
N CYS A 192 -0.37 10.18 -3.00
CA CYS A 192 -1.78 9.80 -3.08
C CYS A 192 -2.62 10.67 -2.13
N PHE A 193 -3.93 10.69 -2.37
CA PHE A 193 -4.86 11.39 -1.50
C PHE A 193 -6.13 10.57 -1.27
N PHE A 194 -6.74 10.82 -0.12
CA PHE A 194 -8.02 10.23 0.26
C PHE A 194 -9.11 11.28 0.17
N GLN A 195 -10.19 10.92 -0.49
CA GLN A 195 -11.41 11.71 -0.55
C GLN A 195 -12.43 11.10 0.39
N SER A 196 -12.81 11.85 1.44
CA SER A 196 -13.83 11.42 2.40
C SER A 196 -15.20 11.51 1.77
N LEU A 197 -15.86 10.37 1.66
CA LEU A 197 -17.20 10.25 1.07
C LEU A 197 -18.25 10.48 2.15
N GLU A 198 -18.79 11.69 2.20
CA GLU A 198 -19.86 12.08 3.10
C GLU A 198 -20.98 12.83 2.37
N GLY A 199 -22.19 12.78 2.92
CA GLY A 199 -23.34 13.57 2.45
C GLY A 199 -23.62 13.38 0.96
N GLU A 200 -23.67 14.47 0.21
CA GLU A 200 -23.96 14.47 -1.22
C GLU A 200 -22.90 13.73 -2.03
N LEU A 201 -21.62 13.93 -1.69
CA LEU A 201 -20.51 13.26 -2.37
C LEU A 201 -20.56 11.73 -2.23
N PHE A 202 -20.99 11.23 -1.07
CA PHE A 202 -21.23 9.80 -0.87
C PHE A 202 -22.37 9.32 -1.79
N ASN A 203 -23.49 10.05 -1.81
CA ASN A 203 -24.64 9.69 -2.64
C ASN A 203 -24.28 9.67 -4.14
N GLU A 204 -23.60 10.70 -4.62
CA GLU A 204 -23.12 10.78 -6.01
C GLU A 204 -22.19 9.62 -6.36
N THR A 205 -21.22 9.34 -5.50
CA THR A 205 -20.24 8.27 -5.72
C THR A 205 -20.92 6.90 -5.74
N VAL A 206 -21.81 6.64 -4.79
CA VAL A 206 -22.53 5.35 -4.73
C VAL A 206 -23.49 5.20 -5.91
N ASN A 207 -24.17 6.24 -6.34
CA ASN A 207 -25.03 6.22 -7.53
C ASN A 207 -24.23 6.02 -8.81
N GLN A 208 -23.02 6.60 -8.89
CA GLN A 208 -22.15 6.46 -10.06
C GLN A 208 -21.58 5.04 -10.19
N PHE A 209 -21.08 4.47 -9.10
CA PHE A 209 -20.40 3.18 -9.11
C PHE A 209 -21.28 1.99 -8.76
N GLY A 210 -22.45 2.21 -8.13
CA GLY A 210 -23.34 1.19 -7.60
C GLY A 210 -22.92 0.66 -6.22
N ALA A 211 -23.91 0.38 -5.36
CA ALA A 211 -23.66 -0.15 -4.02
C ALA A 211 -22.96 -1.51 -4.03
N ARG A 212 -23.28 -2.38 -5.00
CA ARG A 212 -22.66 -3.72 -5.16
C ARG A 212 -21.16 -3.68 -5.42
N ASN A 213 -20.65 -2.59 -5.98
CA ASN A 213 -19.22 -2.42 -6.30
C ASN A 213 -18.42 -1.80 -5.14
N ALA A 214 -19.09 -1.42 -4.05
CA ALA A 214 -18.42 -0.97 -2.86
C ALA A 214 -17.61 -2.10 -2.22
N GLU A 215 -16.39 -1.77 -1.79
CA GLU A 215 -15.53 -2.64 -1.01
C GLU A 215 -15.86 -2.42 0.46
N LEU A 216 -16.68 -3.29 1.05
CA LEU A 216 -17.08 -3.17 2.44
C LEU A 216 -16.02 -3.82 3.32
N CYS A 217 -15.36 -3.04 4.17
CA CYS A 217 -14.35 -3.52 5.10
C CYS A 217 -14.89 -3.48 6.52
N VAL A 218 -14.65 -4.55 7.28
CA VAL A 218 -15.12 -4.73 8.66
C VAL A 218 -13.95 -5.13 9.54
N ARG A 219 -13.68 -4.35 10.59
CA ARG A 219 -12.71 -4.70 11.62
C ARG A 219 -13.43 -5.37 12.79
N MET A 220 -12.94 -6.55 13.17
CA MET A 220 -13.43 -7.28 14.34
C MET A 220 -12.62 -6.89 15.57
N LYS A 221 -13.25 -6.87 16.75
CA LYS A 221 -12.60 -6.55 18.04
C LYS A 221 -11.52 -7.54 18.44
N ARG A 222 -11.64 -8.78 18.01
CA ARG A 222 -10.67 -9.86 18.25
C ARG A 222 -10.29 -10.55 16.95
N ASN A 223 -9.29 -11.40 17.01
CA ASN A 223 -8.93 -12.23 15.86
C ASN A 223 -9.99 -13.31 15.63
N TYR A 224 -10.64 -13.24 14.48
CA TYR A 224 -11.62 -14.22 14.02
C TYR A 224 -10.93 -15.26 13.14
N THR A 225 -11.22 -16.53 13.44
CA THR A 225 -10.93 -17.64 12.52
C THR A 225 -11.98 -17.69 11.42
N ARG A 226 -11.76 -18.54 10.42
CA ARG A 226 -12.77 -18.79 9.38
C ARG A 226 -14.07 -19.38 9.95
N ASP A 227 -13.94 -20.23 10.97
CA ASP A 227 -15.11 -20.83 11.64
C ASP A 227 -15.87 -19.82 12.49
N ASP A 228 -15.17 -18.90 13.16
CA ASP A 228 -15.82 -17.78 13.85
C ASP A 228 -16.60 -16.91 12.86
N MET A 229 -16.02 -16.67 11.69
CA MET A 229 -16.68 -15.86 10.67
C MET A 229 -17.88 -16.57 10.04
N ASN A 230 -17.82 -17.90 9.84
CA ASN A 230 -18.95 -18.69 9.39
C ASN A 230 -20.10 -18.65 10.40
N ARG A 231 -19.78 -18.74 11.70
CA ARG A 231 -20.81 -18.57 12.77
C ARG A 231 -21.43 -17.17 12.72
N PHE A 232 -20.60 -16.14 12.60
CA PHE A 232 -21.07 -14.76 12.43
C PHE A 232 -22.04 -14.62 11.25
N LEU A 233 -21.71 -15.20 10.09
CA LEU A 233 -22.59 -15.18 8.91
C LEU A 233 -23.94 -15.84 9.18
N ASN A 234 -23.92 -16.99 9.83
CA ASN A 234 -25.15 -17.73 10.16
C ASN A 234 -26.02 -16.96 11.18
N GLU A 235 -25.40 -16.33 12.17
CA GLU A 235 -26.11 -15.57 13.20
C GLU A 235 -26.65 -14.24 12.66
N MET A 236 -25.93 -13.59 11.75
CA MET A 236 -26.41 -12.38 11.08
C MET A 236 -27.58 -12.65 10.13
N GLY A 237 -27.52 -13.78 9.39
CA GLY A 237 -28.58 -14.18 8.46
C GLY A 237 -29.04 -13.03 7.54
N ASP A 238 -30.35 -12.75 7.57
CA ASP A 238 -30.97 -11.71 6.74
C ASP A 238 -30.47 -10.27 7.03
N ARG A 239 -29.78 -10.05 8.16
CA ARG A 239 -29.16 -8.75 8.47
C ARG A 239 -27.94 -8.44 7.60
N LEU A 240 -27.47 -9.41 6.81
CA LEU A 240 -26.44 -9.20 5.80
C LEU A 240 -27.03 -8.82 4.43
N ALA A 241 -28.27 -8.39 4.41
CA ALA A 241 -28.97 -7.89 3.24
C ALA A 241 -29.70 -6.56 3.55
N ALA A 242 -29.75 -5.70 2.56
CA ALA A 242 -30.53 -4.46 2.58
C ALA A 242 -31.21 -4.32 1.22
N ASP A 243 -32.52 -4.54 1.19
CA ASP A 243 -33.30 -4.65 -0.04
C ASP A 243 -32.76 -5.80 -0.92
N ASN A 244 -32.35 -5.53 -2.15
CA ASN A 244 -31.79 -6.53 -3.05
C ASN A 244 -30.24 -6.63 -2.97
N LEU A 245 -29.58 -5.75 -2.19
CA LEU A 245 -28.14 -5.80 -1.94
C LEU A 245 -27.84 -6.77 -0.80
N PHE A 246 -26.89 -7.69 -0.99
CA PHE A 246 -26.52 -8.68 0.03
C PHE A 246 -25.04 -9.02 0.01
N VAL A 247 -24.55 -9.54 1.15
CA VAL A 247 -23.21 -10.08 1.28
C VAL A 247 -23.19 -11.52 0.79
N TYR A 248 -22.43 -11.81 -0.27
CA TYR A 248 -22.31 -13.16 -0.81
C TYR A 248 -21.00 -13.87 -0.44
N GLY A 249 -20.03 -13.14 0.06
CA GLY A 249 -18.74 -13.74 0.41
C GLY A 249 -17.91 -12.85 1.33
N ILE A 250 -17.07 -13.48 2.13
CA ILE A 250 -16.18 -12.81 3.07
C ILE A 250 -14.77 -13.38 2.90
N SER A 251 -13.77 -12.52 2.95
CA SER A 251 -12.36 -12.90 2.87
C SER A 251 -11.55 -12.06 3.85
N ASN A 252 -10.57 -12.68 4.51
CA ASN A 252 -9.62 -11.95 5.32
C ASN A 252 -8.69 -11.10 4.43
N ILE A 253 -8.43 -9.85 4.79
CA ILE A 253 -7.52 -9.00 3.99
C ILE A 253 -6.11 -9.58 3.94
N ARG A 254 -5.67 -10.35 4.93
CA ARG A 254 -4.40 -11.07 4.89
C ARG A 254 -4.32 -12.07 3.73
N GLU A 255 -5.41 -12.74 3.39
CA GLU A 255 -5.46 -13.65 2.23
C GLU A 255 -5.23 -12.88 0.93
N PHE A 256 -5.83 -11.69 0.77
CA PHE A 256 -5.56 -10.81 -0.36
C PHE A 256 -4.10 -10.35 -0.41
N ARG A 257 -3.55 -9.98 0.75
CA ARG A 257 -2.14 -9.62 0.87
C ARG A 257 -1.25 -10.76 0.39
N ASP A 258 -1.48 -11.97 0.88
CA ASP A 258 -0.63 -13.11 0.55
C ASP A 258 -0.71 -13.45 -0.95
N ILE A 259 -1.89 -13.42 -1.55
CA ILE A 259 -2.08 -13.59 -3.00
C ILE A 259 -1.37 -12.47 -3.79
N HIS A 260 -1.52 -11.21 -3.35
CA HIS A 260 -0.90 -10.07 -4.01
C HIS A 260 0.64 -10.11 -3.95
N LEU A 261 1.20 -10.61 -2.85
CA LEU A 261 2.63 -10.67 -2.63
C LEU A 261 3.30 -11.93 -3.18
N ASP A 262 2.57 -13.01 -3.44
CA ASP A 262 3.15 -14.30 -3.86
C ASP A 262 4.05 -14.15 -5.11
N GLY A 263 3.57 -13.49 -6.15
CA GLY A 263 4.36 -13.24 -7.35
C GLY A 263 5.56 -12.30 -7.13
N LYS A 264 5.41 -11.30 -6.26
CA LYS A 264 6.45 -10.33 -5.94
C LYS A 264 7.55 -10.94 -5.07
N GLY A 265 7.17 -11.77 -4.10
CA GLY A 265 8.11 -12.51 -3.25
C GLY A 265 9.00 -13.44 -4.07
N ARG A 266 8.43 -14.15 -5.05
CA ARG A 266 9.21 -14.98 -6.00
C ARG A 266 10.19 -14.13 -6.83
N GLY A 267 9.76 -12.99 -7.32
CA GLY A 267 10.63 -12.05 -8.04
C GLY A 267 11.83 -11.58 -7.20
N MET A 268 11.58 -11.26 -5.91
CA MET A 268 12.62 -10.87 -4.96
C MET A 268 13.59 -12.02 -4.67
N SER A 269 13.08 -13.24 -4.43
CA SER A 269 13.89 -14.44 -4.23
C SER A 269 14.79 -14.73 -5.43
N ASN A 270 14.27 -14.59 -6.64
CA ASN A 270 15.05 -14.77 -7.87
C ASN A 270 16.18 -13.74 -7.98
N LYS A 271 15.93 -12.47 -7.66
CA LYS A 271 16.96 -11.42 -7.61
C LYS A 271 18.06 -11.80 -6.62
N PHE A 272 17.71 -12.21 -5.40
CA PHE A 272 18.70 -12.60 -4.39
C PHE A 272 19.49 -13.84 -4.79
N SER A 273 18.86 -14.82 -5.42
CA SER A 273 19.56 -16.01 -5.93
C SER A 273 20.57 -15.64 -7.02
N LEU A 274 20.20 -14.75 -7.94
CA LEU A 274 21.10 -14.24 -8.97
C LEU A 274 22.28 -13.47 -8.37
N MET A 275 22.01 -12.61 -7.37
CA MET A 275 23.05 -11.87 -6.65
C MET A 275 24.03 -12.81 -5.94
N ALA A 276 23.53 -13.83 -5.24
CA ALA A 276 24.36 -14.83 -4.58
C ALA A 276 25.24 -15.59 -5.59
N PHE A 277 24.66 -16.00 -6.72
CA PHE A 277 25.40 -16.63 -7.81
C PHE A 277 26.53 -15.73 -8.35
N MET A 278 26.25 -14.45 -8.60
CA MET A 278 27.25 -13.50 -9.07
C MET A 278 28.37 -13.28 -8.03
N LEU A 279 28.00 -13.17 -6.73
CA LEU A 279 29.01 -13.08 -5.65
C LEU A 279 29.95 -14.25 -5.63
N VAL A 280 29.43 -15.47 -5.76
CA VAL A 280 30.24 -16.70 -5.82
C VAL A 280 31.17 -16.67 -7.04
N ASN A 281 30.68 -16.24 -8.20
CA ASN A 281 31.54 -16.14 -9.40
C ASN A 281 32.66 -15.10 -9.23
N VAL A 282 32.34 -13.93 -8.67
CA VAL A 282 33.33 -12.89 -8.35
C VAL A 282 34.39 -13.41 -7.39
N PHE A 283 33.98 -14.13 -6.34
CA PHE A 283 34.88 -14.73 -5.36
C PHE A 283 35.86 -15.73 -6.02
N PHE A 284 35.35 -16.64 -6.85
CA PHE A 284 36.19 -17.58 -7.59
C PHE A 284 37.10 -16.89 -8.60
N GLY A 285 36.65 -15.84 -9.27
CA GLY A 285 37.48 -15.03 -10.18
C GLY A 285 38.64 -14.37 -9.45
N ILE A 286 38.40 -13.82 -8.26
CA ILE A 286 39.46 -13.23 -7.41
C ILE A 286 40.43 -14.29 -6.98
N ILE A 287 39.96 -15.42 -6.45
CA ILE A 287 40.81 -16.53 -6.03
C ILE A 287 41.66 -17.03 -7.21
N GLY A 288 41.06 -17.22 -8.39
CA GLY A 288 41.76 -17.67 -9.59
C GLY A 288 42.88 -16.70 -10.01
N THR A 289 42.64 -15.41 -9.99
CA THR A 289 43.64 -14.39 -10.31
C THR A 289 44.79 -14.37 -9.30
N PHE A 290 44.49 -14.48 -8.00
CA PHE A 290 45.52 -14.59 -6.96
C PHE A 290 46.31 -15.88 -7.07
N TRP A 291 45.66 -17.00 -7.36
CA TRP A 291 46.31 -18.29 -7.56
C TRP A 291 47.32 -18.25 -8.72
N LEU A 292 46.89 -17.73 -9.88
CA LEU A 292 47.77 -17.58 -11.05
C LEU A 292 48.97 -16.66 -10.75
N ARG A 293 48.74 -15.53 -10.06
CA ARG A 293 49.83 -14.62 -9.64
C ARG A 293 50.80 -15.31 -8.67
N ALA A 294 50.27 -16.10 -7.73
CA ALA A 294 51.09 -16.84 -6.78
C ALA A 294 51.94 -17.92 -7.48
N GLN A 295 51.38 -18.62 -8.48
CA GLN A 295 52.14 -19.59 -9.28
C GLN A 295 53.24 -18.92 -10.09
N ASN A 296 52.98 -17.80 -10.78
CA ASN A 296 54.01 -17.08 -11.52
C ASN A 296 55.10 -16.55 -10.62
N ARG A 297 54.79 -16.06 -9.42
CA ARG A 297 55.78 -15.62 -8.43
C ARG A 297 56.62 -16.75 -7.88
N ARG A 298 56.08 -17.98 -7.76
CA ARG A 298 56.88 -19.14 -7.32
C ARG A 298 58.09 -19.41 -8.23
N GLY A 299 57.90 -19.31 -9.56
CA GLY A 299 58.99 -19.45 -10.52
C GLY A 299 60.06 -18.36 -10.38
N GLU A 300 59.63 -17.10 -10.20
CA GLU A 300 60.52 -15.96 -10.00
C GLU A 300 61.28 -16.04 -8.67
N ILE A 301 60.59 -16.42 -7.59
CA ILE A 301 61.21 -16.64 -6.28
C ILE A 301 62.21 -17.80 -6.33
N GLY A 302 61.86 -18.90 -7.01
CA GLY A 302 62.78 -20.04 -7.21
C GLY A 302 64.02 -19.65 -7.97
N LEU A 303 63.91 -18.83 -9.01
CA LEU A 303 65.05 -18.32 -9.77
C LEU A 303 65.92 -17.40 -8.91
N ARG A 304 65.33 -16.52 -8.10
CA ARG A 304 66.12 -15.64 -7.18
C ARG A 304 66.79 -16.40 -6.07
N MET A 305 66.19 -17.46 -5.52
CA MET A 305 66.82 -18.36 -4.55
C MET A 305 67.99 -19.09 -5.17
N ALA A 306 67.88 -19.57 -6.42
CA ALA A 306 68.96 -20.21 -7.13
C ALA A 306 70.17 -19.26 -7.41
N LEU A 307 69.89 -17.96 -7.49
CA LEU A 307 70.88 -16.89 -7.65
C LEU A 307 71.40 -16.34 -6.32
N GLY A 308 71.06 -16.96 -5.17
CA GLY A 308 71.64 -16.63 -3.86
C GLY A 308 70.91 -15.57 -3.05
N ALA A 309 69.63 -15.30 -3.33
CA ALA A 309 68.78 -14.35 -2.54
C ALA A 309 68.44 -14.95 -1.17
N TYR A 310 68.65 -14.18 -0.10
CA TYR A 310 68.33 -14.53 1.28
C TYR A 310 66.86 -14.33 1.61
N ASP A 311 66.32 -15.15 2.51
CA ASP A 311 64.92 -15.11 3.00
C ASP A 311 64.46 -13.70 3.43
N GLY A 312 65.32 -12.89 4.01
CA GLY A 312 65.05 -11.52 4.44
C GLY A 312 64.80 -10.52 3.30
N THR A 313 65.37 -10.75 2.12
CA THR A 313 65.13 -9.93 0.92
C THR A 313 63.88 -10.36 0.19
N LEU A 314 63.43 -11.62 0.29
CA LEU A 314 62.21 -12.17 -0.32
C LEU A 314 60.96 -11.76 0.40
N ARG A 315 61.01 -11.42 1.69
CA ARG A 315 59.84 -10.94 2.49
C ARG A 315 59.47 -9.50 2.22
N ARG A 316 60.31 -8.72 1.53
CA ARG A 316 60.07 -7.28 1.23
C ARG A 316 59.36 -7.05 -0.12
N TYR A 317 59.13 -8.08 -0.89
CA TYR A 317 58.44 -8.06 -2.18
C TYR A 317 57.12 -8.88 -2.12
#